data_8a85983e1b06a85049de7df8663aa09b
#
_entry.id   8a85983e1b06a85049de7df8663aa09b
#
_cell.length_a   1.000
_cell.length_b   1.000
_cell.length_c   1.000
_cell.angle_alpha   90.00
_cell.angle_beta   90.00
_cell.angle_gamma   90.00
#
_symmetry.space_group_name_H-M   'P 1'
#
loop_
_entity.id
_entity.type
_entity.pdbx_description
1 polymer ?
#
loop_
_entity_poly.entity_id
_entity_poly.type
_entity_poly.pdbx_seq_one_letter_code
_entity_poly.pdbx_strand_id
1 'polypeptide(L)'
;MNTSPLTVLSVPHDALNFAMPAEACDCHTHVFGPSANYPLSSERNYMPGDALVPDLLALHDGLQIARVVIVHPSPYGTDNACTLDALRLLGPRGRGVAVIDAHTTDAELQAMHKVGVRGIRLNLETSGIHNSDYAATQLRWATARVAPLGWHLQMFTNLSVMASLREVINTLDTPVVFDHFCLARAELGTSQPHFDTLLALLASGRVWLKLSAPHRVAQDPDGAAMTEMARTLIAHRPDRLLWGSDWPHPGGRPGQPRHRDQVEAFNPINDGHALNRLAAWVDDAATLRQILATNPARLYDF
;
A
#
# COMPACT_ATOMS: atom_id res chain seq x y z
N MET A 1 15.73 -32.42 -9.22
CA MET A 1 14.29 -32.38 -8.93
C MET A 1 13.80 -31.00 -9.31
N ASN A 2 12.99 -30.92 -10.36
CA ASN A 2 12.50 -29.66 -10.93
C ASN A 2 11.35 -29.17 -10.05
N THR A 3 11.63 -28.31 -9.08
CA THR A 3 10.56 -27.58 -8.39
C THR A 3 10.18 -26.40 -9.27
N SER A 4 9.09 -26.55 -10.02
CA SER A 4 8.46 -25.40 -10.67
C SER A 4 8.24 -24.30 -9.62
N PRO A 5 8.57 -23.05 -9.92
CA PRO A 5 8.28 -21.96 -9.00
C PRO A 5 6.76 -21.93 -8.75
N LEU A 6 6.36 -21.88 -7.48
CA LEU A 6 4.97 -21.69 -7.08
C LEU A 6 4.51 -20.34 -7.68
N THR A 7 3.78 -20.40 -8.75
CA THR A 7 3.18 -19.23 -9.38
C THR A 7 2.07 -18.70 -8.48
N VAL A 8 2.02 -17.39 -8.29
CA VAL A 8 0.97 -16.62 -7.56
C VAL A 8 -0.45 -16.91 -8.09
N LEU A 9 -0.55 -17.54 -9.25
CA LEU A 9 -1.76 -17.81 -10.05
C LEU A 9 -2.70 -18.90 -9.52
N SER A 10 -2.49 -19.46 -8.33
CA SER A 10 -3.26 -20.65 -7.91
C SER A 10 -4.35 -20.40 -6.87
N VAL A 11 -4.57 -19.16 -6.42
CA VAL A 11 -5.66 -18.87 -5.49
C VAL A 11 -6.92 -18.53 -6.29
N PRO A 12 -7.99 -19.33 -6.20
CA PRO A 12 -9.26 -18.95 -6.81
C PRO A 12 -9.80 -17.68 -6.15
N HIS A 13 -10.30 -16.74 -6.95
CA HIS A 13 -10.92 -15.52 -6.45
C HIS A 13 -12.45 -15.65 -6.53
N ASP A 14 -13.13 -15.24 -5.46
CA ASP A 14 -14.59 -15.20 -5.44
C ASP A 14 -15.13 -14.22 -6.48
N ALA A 15 -16.27 -14.54 -7.04
CA ALA A 15 -17.01 -13.57 -7.84
C ALA A 15 -17.45 -12.37 -6.98
N LEU A 16 -17.42 -11.18 -7.57
CA LEU A 16 -17.89 -9.98 -6.88
C LEU A 16 -19.41 -10.01 -6.69
N ASN A 17 -19.86 -9.66 -5.51
CA ASN A 17 -21.29 -9.56 -5.16
C ASN A 17 -21.85 -8.13 -5.35
N PHE A 18 -21.09 -7.24 -5.97
CA PHE A 18 -21.45 -5.87 -6.30
C PHE A 18 -20.94 -5.49 -7.69
N ALA A 19 -21.44 -4.41 -8.27
CA ALA A 19 -20.95 -3.87 -9.52
C ALA A 19 -19.68 -3.05 -9.26
N MET A 20 -18.55 -3.47 -9.85
CA MET A 20 -17.30 -2.72 -9.74
C MET A 20 -17.45 -1.33 -10.34
N PRO A 21 -17.11 -0.25 -9.63
CA PRO A 21 -17.11 1.08 -10.20
C PRO A 21 -16.17 1.18 -11.41
N ALA A 22 -16.61 1.86 -12.45
CA ALA A 22 -15.71 2.21 -13.56
C ALA A 22 -14.48 2.95 -12.99
N GLU A 23 -13.31 2.68 -13.56
CA GLU A 23 -12.04 3.29 -13.16
C GLU A 23 -11.58 2.93 -11.73
N ALA A 24 -12.11 1.83 -11.15
CA ALA A 24 -11.65 1.32 -9.86
C ALA A 24 -10.14 1.07 -9.88
N CYS A 25 -9.49 1.39 -8.76
CA CYS A 25 -8.04 1.34 -8.59
C CYS A 25 -7.66 0.45 -7.41
N ASP A 26 -6.72 -0.45 -7.64
CA ASP A 26 -5.97 -1.10 -6.59
C ASP A 26 -4.80 -0.19 -6.18
N CYS A 27 -4.88 0.41 -4.99
CA CYS A 27 -3.94 1.43 -4.54
C CYS A 27 -2.71 0.86 -3.81
N HIS A 28 -2.56 -0.47 -3.73
CA HIS A 28 -1.40 -1.07 -3.09
C HIS A 28 -1.08 -2.45 -3.66
N THR A 29 -0.16 -2.48 -4.59
CA THR A 29 0.38 -3.72 -5.17
C THR A 29 1.89 -3.68 -5.25
N HIS A 30 2.52 -4.84 -5.40
CA HIS A 30 3.95 -4.96 -5.61
C HIS A 30 4.22 -5.82 -6.85
N VAL A 31 5.32 -5.53 -7.56
CA VAL A 31 5.82 -6.36 -8.64
C VAL A 31 7.21 -6.86 -8.27
N PHE A 32 7.46 -8.15 -8.46
CA PHE A 32 8.75 -8.79 -8.21
C PHE A 32 9.22 -9.54 -9.44
N GLY A 33 10.42 -9.23 -9.91
CA GLY A 33 11.08 -9.98 -10.96
C GLY A 33 10.76 -9.55 -12.39
N PRO A 34 11.24 -10.31 -13.35
CA PRO A 34 12.00 -11.56 -13.15
C PRO A 34 13.30 -11.34 -12.38
N SER A 35 13.58 -12.19 -11.40
CA SER A 35 14.74 -12.05 -10.50
C SER A 35 16.08 -12.03 -11.24
N ALA A 36 16.15 -12.63 -12.43
CA ALA A 36 17.34 -12.59 -13.29
C ALA A 36 17.66 -11.17 -13.81
N ASN A 37 16.65 -10.29 -13.90
CA ASN A 37 16.79 -8.93 -14.47
C ASN A 37 16.89 -7.85 -13.39
N TYR A 38 16.33 -8.11 -12.21
CA TYR A 38 16.24 -7.14 -11.11
C TYR A 38 16.87 -7.72 -9.84
N PRO A 39 18.16 -7.44 -9.61
CA PRO A 39 18.85 -7.96 -8.43
C PRO A 39 18.26 -7.41 -7.14
N LEU A 40 18.10 -8.28 -6.15
CA LEU A 40 17.65 -7.89 -4.83
C LEU A 40 18.79 -7.24 -4.04
N SER A 41 18.46 -6.28 -3.19
CA SER A 41 19.41 -5.62 -2.28
C SER A 41 20.06 -6.63 -1.33
N SER A 42 21.34 -6.43 -1.01
CA SER A 42 22.05 -7.17 0.04
C SER A 42 21.45 -6.92 1.43
N GLU A 43 20.79 -5.79 1.62
CA GLU A 43 20.19 -5.37 2.89
C GLU A 43 18.74 -5.87 3.06
N ARG A 44 18.23 -6.65 2.10
CA ARG A 44 16.87 -7.22 2.20
C ARG A 44 16.73 -8.11 3.42
N ASN A 45 15.55 -8.10 4.01
CA ASN A 45 15.22 -8.97 5.15
C ASN A 45 14.36 -10.19 4.75
N TYR A 46 13.96 -10.28 3.48
CA TYR A 46 13.28 -11.44 2.91
C TYR A 46 13.56 -11.55 1.40
N MET A 47 13.35 -12.74 0.87
CA MET A 47 13.48 -13.04 -0.57
C MET A 47 12.12 -13.42 -1.13
N PRO A 48 11.49 -12.58 -1.96
CA PRO A 48 10.22 -12.90 -2.60
C PRO A 48 10.43 -13.87 -3.78
N GLY A 49 9.39 -14.60 -4.15
CA GLY A 49 9.27 -15.21 -5.47
C GLY A 49 8.96 -14.15 -6.54
N ASP A 50 8.99 -14.56 -7.82
CA ASP A 50 8.57 -13.70 -8.91
C ASP A 50 7.05 -13.50 -8.88
N ALA A 51 6.61 -12.25 -9.13
CA ALA A 51 5.22 -11.84 -9.26
C ALA A 51 5.15 -10.73 -10.30
N LEU A 52 4.76 -11.07 -11.51
CA LEU A 52 4.98 -10.25 -12.70
C LEU A 52 3.75 -9.41 -13.07
N VAL A 53 3.97 -8.37 -13.87
CA VAL A 53 2.87 -7.53 -14.39
C VAL A 53 1.78 -8.33 -15.10
N PRO A 54 2.06 -9.33 -15.96
CA PRO A 54 1.00 -10.16 -16.56
C PRO A 54 0.12 -10.88 -15.54
N ASP A 55 0.68 -11.35 -14.43
CA ASP A 55 -0.07 -12.03 -13.37
C ASP A 55 -1.00 -11.04 -12.65
N LEU A 56 -0.51 -9.85 -12.36
CA LEU A 56 -1.29 -8.76 -11.77
C LEU A 56 -2.43 -8.32 -12.70
N LEU A 57 -2.17 -8.20 -14.00
CA LEU A 57 -3.19 -7.84 -14.98
C LEU A 57 -4.26 -8.92 -15.11
N ALA A 58 -3.89 -10.19 -15.08
CA ALA A 58 -4.85 -11.30 -15.10
C ALA A 58 -5.80 -11.26 -13.90
N LEU A 59 -5.28 -10.97 -12.69
CA LEU A 59 -6.09 -10.74 -11.51
C LEU A 59 -7.04 -9.55 -11.68
N HIS A 60 -6.50 -8.40 -12.11
CA HIS A 60 -7.29 -7.18 -12.26
C HIS A 60 -8.38 -7.31 -13.32
N ASP A 61 -8.09 -7.98 -14.44
CA ASP A 61 -9.09 -8.22 -15.48
C ASP A 61 -10.22 -9.12 -14.95
N GLY A 62 -9.90 -10.17 -14.17
CA GLY A 62 -10.89 -11.02 -13.50
C GLY A 62 -11.76 -10.27 -12.48
N LEU A 63 -11.22 -9.28 -11.80
CA LEU A 63 -11.89 -8.46 -10.78
C LEU A 63 -12.42 -7.13 -11.33
N GLN A 64 -12.28 -6.85 -12.62
CA GLN A 64 -12.71 -5.60 -13.29
C GLN A 64 -12.04 -4.34 -12.70
N ILE A 65 -10.78 -4.43 -12.26
CA ILE A 65 -9.99 -3.32 -11.75
C ILE A 65 -9.29 -2.62 -12.93
N ALA A 66 -9.57 -1.34 -13.13
CA ALA A 66 -9.09 -0.58 -14.28
C ALA A 66 -7.72 0.06 -14.06
N ARG A 67 -7.39 0.44 -12.84
CA ARG A 67 -6.21 1.21 -12.46
C ARG A 67 -5.43 0.55 -11.35
N VAL A 68 -4.13 0.84 -11.25
CA VAL A 68 -3.25 0.22 -10.25
C VAL A 68 -2.16 1.18 -9.77
N VAL A 69 -1.80 1.05 -8.51
CA VAL A 69 -0.63 1.71 -7.93
C VAL A 69 0.40 0.68 -7.52
N ILE A 70 1.54 0.68 -8.20
CA ILE A 70 2.70 -0.14 -7.85
C ILE A 70 3.47 0.56 -6.73
N VAL A 71 3.52 -0.06 -5.58
CA VAL A 71 4.31 0.38 -4.44
C VAL A 71 5.66 -0.34 -4.48
N HIS A 72 6.74 0.42 -4.51
CA HIS A 72 8.08 -0.17 -4.54
C HIS A 72 8.32 -1.09 -3.34
N PRO A 73 8.67 -2.37 -3.57
CA PRO A 73 8.86 -3.33 -2.49
C PRO A 73 10.28 -3.26 -1.90
N SER A 74 10.37 -3.42 -0.58
CA SER A 74 11.62 -3.25 0.18
C SER A 74 12.81 -4.14 -0.24
N PRO A 75 12.65 -5.36 -0.79
CA PRO A 75 13.79 -6.17 -1.20
C PRO A 75 14.68 -5.56 -2.29
N TYR A 76 14.23 -4.56 -3.02
CA TYR A 76 15.05 -3.84 -4.02
C TYR A 76 15.78 -2.62 -3.44
N GLY A 77 15.57 -2.28 -2.14
CA GLY A 77 16.19 -1.09 -1.55
C GLY A 77 15.73 0.20 -2.24
N THR A 78 16.68 0.94 -2.83
CA THR A 78 16.41 2.17 -3.59
C THR A 78 16.49 1.98 -5.11
N ASP A 79 16.70 0.75 -5.60
CA ASP A 79 16.68 0.44 -7.02
C ASP A 79 15.23 0.28 -7.52
N ASN A 80 14.68 1.34 -8.09
CA ASN A 80 13.30 1.37 -8.59
C ASN A 80 13.13 0.73 -9.99
N ALA A 81 14.15 0.12 -10.60
CA ALA A 81 14.10 -0.35 -12.00
C ALA A 81 12.89 -1.25 -12.27
N CYS A 82 12.67 -2.28 -11.44
CA CYS A 82 11.51 -3.19 -11.57
C CYS A 82 10.17 -2.42 -11.52
N THR A 83 10.01 -1.51 -10.58
CA THR A 83 8.81 -0.69 -10.43
C THR A 83 8.59 0.22 -11.65
N LEU A 84 9.65 0.88 -12.14
CA LEU A 84 9.55 1.80 -13.28
C LEU A 84 9.25 1.07 -14.59
N ASP A 85 9.81 -0.12 -14.79
CA ASP A 85 9.51 -0.94 -15.96
C ASP A 85 8.08 -1.49 -15.91
N ALA A 86 7.60 -1.87 -14.73
CA ALA A 86 6.19 -2.20 -14.55
C ALA A 86 5.26 -1.03 -14.92
N LEU A 87 5.59 0.19 -14.52
CA LEU A 87 4.81 1.39 -14.88
C LEU A 87 4.82 1.66 -16.39
N ARG A 88 5.95 1.45 -17.07
CA ARG A 88 6.03 1.59 -18.55
C ARG A 88 5.11 0.58 -19.25
N LEU A 89 5.05 -0.66 -18.75
CA LEU A 89 4.16 -1.70 -19.29
C LEU A 89 2.68 -1.37 -19.04
N LEU A 90 2.35 -0.83 -17.86
CA LEU A 90 0.98 -0.48 -17.47
C LEU A 90 0.47 0.80 -18.18
N GLY A 91 1.37 1.69 -18.59
CA GLY A 91 1.02 2.95 -19.23
C GLY A 91 0.04 3.80 -18.39
N PRO A 92 -1.02 4.34 -18.97
CA PRO A 92 -1.95 5.23 -18.26
C PRO A 92 -2.73 4.55 -17.13
N ARG A 93 -2.82 3.21 -17.12
CA ARG A 93 -3.46 2.45 -16.02
C ARG A 93 -2.63 2.46 -14.73
N GLY A 94 -1.32 2.73 -14.81
CA GLY A 94 -0.38 2.60 -13.71
C GLY A 94 0.02 3.92 -13.08
N ARG A 95 0.12 3.93 -11.74
CA ARG A 95 0.87 4.94 -10.97
C ARG A 95 1.82 4.24 -10.03
N GLY A 96 2.85 4.97 -9.57
CA GLY A 96 3.90 4.41 -8.74
C GLY A 96 4.17 5.17 -7.46
N VAL A 97 4.65 4.43 -6.47
CA VAL A 97 5.24 4.96 -5.25
C VAL A 97 6.65 4.40 -5.17
N ALA A 98 7.66 5.26 -5.31
CA ALA A 98 9.07 4.91 -5.35
C ALA A 98 9.73 4.93 -3.96
N VAL A 99 10.96 4.46 -3.86
CA VAL A 99 11.85 4.70 -2.72
C VAL A 99 13.06 5.48 -3.22
N ILE A 100 13.40 6.56 -2.53
CA ILE A 100 14.53 7.43 -2.89
C ILE A 100 15.49 7.59 -1.72
N ASP A 101 16.71 8.03 -2.03
CA ASP A 101 17.74 8.36 -1.06
C ASP A 101 18.35 9.73 -1.32
N ALA A 102 19.39 10.08 -0.57
CA ALA A 102 20.09 11.36 -0.70
C ALA A 102 20.85 11.52 -2.05
N HIS A 103 21.09 10.42 -2.76
CA HIS A 103 21.81 10.42 -4.05
C HIS A 103 20.84 10.56 -5.23
N THR A 104 19.55 10.34 -5.02
CA THR A 104 18.53 10.49 -6.07
C THR A 104 18.49 11.94 -6.56
N THR A 105 18.79 12.17 -7.83
CA THR A 105 18.84 13.49 -8.44
C THR A 105 17.46 14.02 -8.82
N ASP A 106 17.34 15.34 -9.02
CA ASP A 106 16.09 15.95 -9.50
C ASP A 106 15.73 15.48 -10.93
N ALA A 107 16.74 15.20 -11.76
CA ALA A 107 16.53 14.64 -13.09
C ALA A 107 15.89 13.23 -13.03
N GLU A 108 16.32 12.39 -12.09
CA GLU A 108 15.71 11.08 -11.85
C GLU A 108 14.29 11.20 -11.32
N LEU A 109 14.03 12.13 -10.39
CA LEU A 109 12.67 12.40 -9.92
C LEU A 109 11.75 12.84 -11.06
N GLN A 110 12.21 13.70 -11.95
CA GLN A 110 11.46 14.12 -13.14
C GLN A 110 11.24 12.94 -14.11
N ALA A 111 12.22 12.07 -14.30
CA ALA A 111 12.07 10.87 -15.12
C ALA A 111 11.03 9.90 -14.50
N MET A 112 11.06 9.70 -13.20
CA MET A 112 10.05 8.91 -12.47
C MET A 112 8.65 9.52 -12.60
N HIS A 113 8.52 10.85 -12.49
CA HIS A 113 7.24 11.55 -12.67
C HIS A 113 6.62 11.29 -14.05
N LYS A 114 7.44 11.34 -15.10
CA LYS A 114 7.01 11.12 -16.49
C LYS A 114 6.46 9.70 -16.73
N VAL A 115 6.95 8.69 -16.02
CA VAL A 115 6.47 7.31 -16.14
C VAL A 115 5.32 6.99 -15.17
N GLY A 116 4.87 7.97 -14.38
CA GLY A 116 3.67 7.81 -13.54
C GLY A 116 3.91 7.69 -12.04
N VAL A 117 5.13 7.91 -11.54
CA VAL A 117 5.35 8.00 -10.08
C VAL A 117 4.64 9.23 -9.51
N ARG A 118 3.93 9.07 -8.41
CA ARG A 118 3.16 10.13 -7.72
C ARG A 118 3.40 10.17 -6.22
N GLY A 119 4.34 9.40 -5.72
CA GLY A 119 4.70 9.42 -4.31
C GLY A 119 6.00 8.67 -4.02
N ILE A 120 6.47 8.82 -2.79
CA ILE A 120 7.58 8.01 -2.26
C ILE A 120 7.18 7.33 -0.96
N ARG A 121 7.81 6.20 -0.67
CA ARG A 121 7.54 5.38 0.52
C ARG A 121 8.63 5.53 1.57
N LEU A 122 8.19 5.74 2.81
CA LEU A 122 8.99 5.61 4.02
C LEU A 122 8.55 4.32 4.75
N ASN A 123 9.36 3.27 4.65
CA ASN A 123 9.05 1.97 5.24
C ASN A 123 9.72 1.82 6.59
N LEU A 124 9.12 2.40 7.63
CA LEU A 124 9.67 2.38 8.99
C LEU A 124 9.46 1.03 9.67
N GLU A 125 8.33 0.39 9.43
CA GLU A 125 7.95 -0.87 10.10
C GLU A 125 8.86 -2.04 9.67
N THR A 126 9.04 -2.26 8.38
CA THR A 126 9.92 -3.34 7.87
C THR A 126 11.38 -3.12 8.30
N SER A 127 11.79 -1.87 8.45
CA SER A 127 13.14 -1.50 8.92
C SER A 127 13.28 -1.53 10.44
N GLY A 128 12.21 -1.82 11.19
CA GLY A 128 12.22 -1.82 12.66
C GLY A 128 12.51 -0.45 13.28
N ILE A 129 12.17 0.63 12.56
CA ILE A 129 12.46 2.01 13.01
C ILE A 129 11.25 2.54 13.76
N HIS A 130 11.39 2.63 15.09
CA HIS A 130 10.38 3.19 15.98
C HIS A 130 10.82 4.52 16.61
N ASN A 131 11.95 5.08 16.19
CA ASN A 131 12.46 6.37 16.66
C ASN A 131 11.71 7.52 16.00
N SER A 132 10.96 8.28 16.77
CA SER A 132 10.12 9.39 16.32
C SER A 132 10.92 10.56 15.73
N ASP A 133 12.10 10.88 16.29
CA ASP A 133 12.92 12.00 15.81
C ASP A 133 13.54 11.68 14.45
N TYR A 134 13.98 10.43 14.27
CA TYR A 134 14.43 9.95 12.97
C TYR A 134 13.29 9.99 11.95
N ALA A 135 12.11 9.47 12.31
CA ALA A 135 10.95 9.46 11.43
C ALA A 135 10.52 10.89 11.04
N ALA A 136 10.54 11.83 11.99
CA ALA A 136 10.25 13.24 11.73
C ALA A 136 11.27 13.89 10.79
N THR A 137 12.56 13.57 10.95
CA THR A 137 13.62 14.06 10.09
C THR A 137 13.45 13.52 8.66
N GLN A 138 13.20 12.22 8.50
CA GLN A 138 12.95 11.60 7.21
C GLN A 138 11.71 12.19 6.53
N LEU A 139 10.64 12.43 7.28
CA LEU A 139 9.40 12.98 6.76
C LEU A 139 9.59 14.40 6.21
N ARG A 140 10.32 15.27 6.93
CA ARG A 140 10.67 16.64 6.47
C ARG A 140 11.57 16.61 5.23
N TRP A 141 12.60 15.78 5.25
CA TRP A 141 13.50 15.60 4.11
C TRP A 141 12.73 15.11 2.88
N ALA A 142 11.93 14.07 3.03
CA ALA A 142 11.12 13.51 1.96
C ALA A 142 10.15 14.53 1.36
N THR A 143 9.48 15.32 2.23
CA THR A 143 8.59 16.41 1.80
C THR A 143 9.33 17.43 0.94
N ALA A 144 10.49 17.91 1.39
CA ALA A 144 11.27 18.89 0.63
C ALA A 144 11.67 18.38 -0.77
N ARG A 145 11.89 17.04 -0.89
CA ARG A 145 12.27 16.43 -2.17
C ARG A 145 11.10 16.31 -3.14
N VAL A 146 9.89 16.06 -2.67
CA VAL A 146 8.78 15.65 -3.55
C VAL A 146 7.63 16.66 -3.64
N ALA A 147 7.53 17.62 -2.72
CA ALA A 147 6.51 18.66 -2.78
C ALA A 147 6.50 19.45 -4.11
N PRO A 148 7.65 19.81 -4.72
CA PRO A 148 7.67 20.48 -6.01
C PRO A 148 7.05 19.69 -7.16
N LEU A 149 6.93 18.36 -7.01
CA LEU A 149 6.31 17.46 -7.99
C LEU A 149 4.83 17.18 -7.70
N GLY A 150 4.29 17.71 -6.61
CA GLY A 150 2.94 17.42 -6.15
C GLY A 150 2.74 15.97 -5.70
N TRP A 151 3.82 15.26 -5.32
CA TRP A 151 3.73 13.88 -4.88
C TRP A 151 3.32 13.80 -3.42
N HIS A 152 2.81 12.61 -3.03
CA HIS A 152 2.49 12.29 -1.64
C HIS A 152 3.63 11.49 -0.97
N LEU A 153 3.57 11.45 0.35
CA LEU A 153 4.42 10.59 1.17
C LEU A 153 3.59 9.38 1.65
N GLN A 154 4.07 8.18 1.41
CA GLN A 154 3.45 6.95 1.89
C GLN A 154 4.26 6.36 3.03
N MET A 155 3.61 6.03 4.14
CA MET A 155 4.26 5.51 5.34
C MET A 155 3.70 4.13 5.72
N PHE A 156 4.60 3.16 5.86
CA PHE A 156 4.28 1.90 6.52
C PHE A 156 4.79 1.97 7.97
N THR A 157 3.88 2.19 8.89
CA THR A 157 4.16 2.43 10.31
C THR A 157 2.93 2.12 11.17
N ASN A 158 3.09 2.20 12.50
CA ASN A 158 2.03 1.93 13.47
C ASN A 158 1.47 3.21 14.11
N LEU A 159 0.36 3.06 14.88
CA LEU A 159 -0.34 4.17 15.54
C LEU A 159 0.56 5.00 16.47
N SER A 160 1.48 4.37 17.20
CA SER A 160 2.34 5.08 18.15
C SER A 160 3.32 6.01 17.45
N VAL A 161 3.98 5.52 16.39
CA VAL A 161 4.89 6.36 15.59
C VAL A 161 4.11 7.44 14.84
N MET A 162 2.96 7.11 14.25
CA MET A 162 2.08 8.08 13.61
C MET A 162 1.69 9.21 14.57
N ALA A 163 1.29 8.88 15.81
CA ALA A 163 0.88 9.86 16.81
C ALA A 163 2.03 10.79 17.21
N SER A 164 3.25 10.27 17.33
CA SER A 164 4.44 11.08 17.61
C SER A 164 4.79 12.07 16.48
N LEU A 165 4.35 11.79 15.26
CA LEU A 165 4.57 12.64 14.09
C LEU A 165 3.46 13.67 13.84
N ARG A 166 2.38 13.66 14.64
CA ARG A 166 1.21 14.52 14.44
C ARG A 166 1.53 15.97 14.15
N GLU A 167 2.38 16.58 15.00
CA GLU A 167 2.74 18.00 14.84
C GLU A 167 3.51 18.24 13.54
N VAL A 168 4.41 17.32 13.15
CA VAL A 168 5.13 17.43 11.90
C VAL A 168 4.16 17.32 10.72
N ILE A 169 3.30 16.31 10.71
CA ILE A 169 2.31 16.08 9.64
C ILE A 169 1.41 17.31 9.45
N ASN A 170 1.01 17.96 10.53
CA ASN A 170 0.16 19.16 10.48
C ASN A 170 0.85 20.36 9.82
N THR A 171 2.18 20.38 9.74
CA THR A 171 2.96 21.45 9.09
C THR A 171 3.34 21.15 7.64
N LEU A 172 3.09 19.92 7.14
CA LEU A 172 3.46 19.54 5.78
C LEU A 172 2.45 20.05 4.76
N ASP A 173 2.94 20.50 3.61
CA ASP A 173 2.11 20.79 2.43
C ASP A 173 1.88 19.55 1.54
N THR A 174 2.61 18.47 1.83
CA THR A 174 2.54 17.20 1.10
C THR A 174 1.57 16.24 1.79
N PRO A 175 0.61 15.64 1.06
CA PRO A 175 -0.28 14.63 1.63
C PRO A 175 0.49 13.42 2.17
N VAL A 176 0.05 12.88 3.30
CA VAL A 176 0.62 11.66 3.90
C VAL A 176 -0.39 10.52 3.77
N VAL A 177 0.08 9.35 3.34
CA VAL A 177 -0.72 8.13 3.20
C VAL A 177 -0.22 7.09 4.19
N PHE A 178 -1.08 6.57 5.04
CA PHE A 178 -0.73 5.44 5.91
C PHE A 178 -1.19 4.12 5.29
N ASP A 179 -0.27 3.15 5.24
CA ASP A 179 -0.56 1.79 4.78
C ASP A 179 -1.33 0.99 5.83
N HIS A 180 -2.15 0.03 5.39
CA HIS A 180 -2.70 -1.08 6.17
C HIS A 180 -3.31 -0.65 7.52
N PHE A 181 -4.33 0.21 7.49
CA PHE A 181 -5.01 0.71 8.69
C PHE A 181 -4.07 1.39 9.72
N CYS A 182 -2.88 1.85 9.29
CA CYS A 182 -1.82 2.34 10.18
C CYS A 182 -1.46 1.32 11.27
N LEU A 183 -1.55 0.03 10.96
CA LEU A 183 -1.37 -1.12 11.86
C LEU A 183 -2.19 -1.04 13.17
N ALA A 184 -3.35 -0.37 13.14
CA ALA A 184 -4.31 -0.42 14.22
C ALA A 184 -4.83 -1.85 14.42
N ARG A 185 -4.90 -2.34 15.65
CA ARG A 185 -5.32 -3.70 15.94
C ARG A 185 -6.83 -3.77 16.16
N ALA A 186 -7.51 -4.54 15.32
CA ALA A 186 -8.98 -4.62 15.36
C ALA A 186 -9.51 -5.14 16.72
N GLU A 187 -8.83 -6.12 17.32
CA GLU A 187 -9.24 -6.72 18.60
C GLU A 187 -9.16 -5.74 19.79
N LEU A 188 -8.41 -4.66 19.66
CA LEU A 188 -8.32 -3.60 20.67
C LEU A 188 -9.42 -2.54 20.52
N GLY A 189 -10.23 -2.64 19.45
CA GLY A 189 -11.31 -1.71 19.17
C GLY A 189 -10.86 -0.28 18.87
N THR A 190 -11.83 0.61 18.74
CA THR A 190 -11.59 2.03 18.41
C THR A 190 -11.13 2.88 19.60
N SER A 191 -11.16 2.34 20.82
CA SER A 191 -10.62 2.97 22.02
C SER A 191 -9.14 2.67 22.27
N GLN A 192 -8.47 1.94 21.37
CA GLN A 192 -7.05 1.67 21.49
C GLN A 192 -6.20 2.96 21.47
N PRO A 193 -5.01 2.97 22.10
CA PRO A 193 -4.15 4.16 22.14
C PRO A 193 -3.88 4.74 20.75
N HIS A 194 -4.02 6.06 20.62
CA HIS A 194 -3.74 6.84 19.41
C HIS A 194 -4.70 6.64 18.22
N PHE A 195 -5.78 5.88 18.38
CA PHE A 195 -6.79 5.75 17.32
C PHE A 195 -7.55 7.07 17.13
N ASP A 196 -7.82 7.79 18.20
CA ASP A 196 -8.36 9.15 18.19
C ASP A 196 -7.46 10.14 17.44
N THR A 197 -6.14 9.99 17.58
CA THR A 197 -5.17 10.79 16.83
C THR A 197 -5.23 10.48 15.32
N LEU A 198 -5.40 9.21 14.94
CA LEU A 198 -5.61 8.83 13.53
C LEU A 198 -6.88 9.48 12.97
N LEU A 199 -8.00 9.43 13.73
CA LEU A 199 -9.24 10.07 13.32
C LEU A 199 -9.08 11.60 13.16
N ALA A 200 -8.39 12.26 14.10
CA ALA A 200 -8.13 13.68 14.02
C ALA A 200 -7.26 14.06 12.81
N LEU A 201 -6.25 13.26 12.48
CA LEU A 201 -5.42 13.46 11.29
C LEU A 201 -6.21 13.24 9.99
N LEU A 202 -7.08 12.23 9.92
CA LEU A 202 -8.00 12.06 8.79
C LEU A 202 -8.94 13.25 8.64
N ALA A 203 -9.50 13.75 9.76
CA ALA A 203 -10.39 14.92 9.79
C ALA A 203 -9.71 16.19 9.28
N SER A 204 -8.39 16.36 9.50
CA SER A 204 -7.62 17.48 8.98
C SER A 204 -7.57 17.57 7.46
N GLY A 205 -7.85 16.45 6.75
CA GLY A 205 -7.77 16.35 5.31
C GLY A 205 -6.35 16.22 4.74
N ARG A 206 -5.31 16.22 5.59
CA ARG A 206 -3.90 16.09 5.19
C ARG A 206 -3.46 14.64 5.02
N VAL A 207 -4.19 13.72 5.66
CA VAL A 207 -3.85 12.29 5.72
C VAL A 207 -4.85 11.46 4.93
N TRP A 208 -4.32 10.41 4.33
CA TRP A 208 -5.05 9.33 3.68
C TRP A 208 -4.74 8.01 4.39
N LEU A 209 -5.66 7.07 4.33
CA LEU A 209 -5.49 5.75 4.94
C LEU A 209 -5.86 4.66 3.95
N LYS A 210 -5.04 3.62 3.85
CA LYS A 210 -5.33 2.44 3.04
C LYS A 210 -6.05 1.39 3.87
N LEU A 211 -7.24 1.02 3.43
CA LEU A 211 -8.00 -0.14 3.87
C LEU A 211 -7.48 -1.37 3.12
N SER A 212 -6.31 -1.85 3.48
CA SER A 212 -5.59 -2.93 2.80
C SER A 212 -5.02 -3.92 3.79
N ALA A 213 -4.80 -5.17 3.36
CA ALA A 213 -4.18 -6.22 4.16
C ALA A 213 -4.76 -6.38 5.58
N PRO A 214 -6.07 -6.56 5.77
CA PRO A 214 -6.68 -6.65 7.10
C PRO A 214 -6.13 -7.82 7.93
N HIS A 215 -5.56 -8.84 7.30
CA HIS A 215 -4.86 -9.95 7.98
C HIS A 215 -3.61 -9.52 8.77
N ARG A 216 -3.11 -8.30 8.57
CA ARG A 216 -2.00 -7.72 9.34
C ARG A 216 -2.47 -7.08 10.64
N VAL A 217 -3.75 -6.72 10.72
CA VAL A 217 -4.32 -5.90 11.79
C VAL A 217 -5.43 -6.61 12.56
N ALA A 218 -5.90 -7.76 12.09
CA ALA A 218 -6.92 -8.58 12.71
C ALA A 218 -6.54 -10.06 12.69
N GLN A 219 -6.86 -10.78 13.77
CA GLN A 219 -6.75 -12.25 13.82
C GLN A 219 -7.80 -12.90 12.90
N ASP A 220 -9.00 -12.31 12.88
CA ASP A 220 -10.08 -12.67 11.98
C ASP A 220 -10.43 -11.44 11.10
N PRO A 221 -9.95 -11.39 9.86
CA PRO A 221 -10.28 -10.31 8.93
C PRO A 221 -11.75 -10.17 8.56
N ASP A 222 -12.55 -11.22 8.76
CA ASP A 222 -14.00 -11.25 8.49
C ASP A 222 -14.81 -11.04 9.78
N GLY A 223 -14.14 -10.94 10.93
CA GLY A 223 -14.75 -10.82 12.25
C GLY A 223 -15.40 -9.46 12.52
N ALA A 224 -16.22 -9.44 13.58
CA ALA A 224 -16.95 -8.25 14.00
C ALA A 224 -16.03 -7.08 14.38
N ALA A 225 -14.89 -7.35 15.03
CA ALA A 225 -13.94 -6.31 15.44
C ALA A 225 -13.32 -5.58 14.22
N MET A 226 -12.96 -6.32 13.17
CA MET A 226 -12.46 -5.73 11.94
C MET A 226 -13.53 -4.91 11.21
N THR A 227 -14.75 -5.44 11.17
CA THR A 227 -15.89 -4.75 10.57
C THR A 227 -16.21 -3.44 11.30
N GLU A 228 -16.23 -3.43 12.62
CA GLU A 228 -16.47 -2.24 13.44
C GLU A 228 -15.40 -1.17 13.20
N MET A 229 -14.13 -1.56 13.23
CA MET A 229 -13.01 -0.63 12.98
C MET A 229 -13.08 -0.04 11.58
N ALA A 230 -13.31 -0.86 10.55
CA ALA A 230 -13.42 -0.40 9.17
C ALA A 230 -14.62 0.56 8.96
N ARG A 231 -15.79 0.22 9.48
CA ARG A 231 -16.99 1.07 9.41
C ARG A 231 -16.81 2.39 10.13
N THR A 232 -16.14 2.39 11.29
CA THR A 232 -15.82 3.62 12.02
C THR A 232 -14.97 4.57 11.17
N LEU A 233 -13.92 4.05 10.50
CA LEU A 233 -13.06 4.83 9.62
C LEU A 233 -13.84 5.35 8.40
N ILE A 234 -14.66 4.50 7.79
CA ILE A 234 -15.48 4.86 6.62
C ILE A 234 -16.50 5.94 6.98
N ALA A 235 -17.23 5.79 8.07
CA ALA A 235 -18.20 6.79 8.54
C ALA A 235 -17.52 8.13 8.89
N HIS A 236 -16.27 8.08 9.35
CA HIS A 236 -15.55 9.28 9.77
C HIS A 236 -15.11 10.14 8.58
N ARG A 237 -14.38 9.58 7.60
CA ARG A 237 -13.84 10.33 6.44
C ARG A 237 -13.69 9.44 5.20
N PRO A 238 -14.78 9.05 4.55
CA PRO A 238 -14.73 8.20 3.35
C PRO A 238 -13.91 8.82 2.21
N ASP A 239 -13.85 10.16 2.16
CA ASP A 239 -13.11 10.93 1.15
C ASP A 239 -11.58 10.93 1.37
N ARG A 240 -11.08 10.24 2.39
CA ARG A 240 -9.65 10.08 2.72
C ARG A 240 -9.23 8.61 2.79
N LEU A 241 -10.08 7.71 2.33
CA LEU A 241 -9.79 6.27 2.34
C LEU A 241 -9.50 5.75 0.94
N LEU A 242 -8.61 4.78 0.89
CA LEU A 242 -8.19 4.08 -0.31
C LEU A 242 -8.30 2.58 -0.05
N TRP A 243 -8.54 1.79 -1.09
CA TRP A 243 -8.42 0.34 -1.00
C TRP A 243 -7.18 -0.15 -1.73
N GLY A 244 -6.60 -1.28 -1.30
CA GLY A 244 -5.54 -1.98 -1.98
C GLY A 244 -5.51 -3.45 -1.60
N SER A 245 -5.18 -4.32 -2.56
CA SER A 245 -5.09 -5.76 -2.35
C SER A 245 -3.89 -6.16 -1.46
N ASP A 246 -2.80 -5.43 -1.57
CA ASP A 246 -1.44 -5.82 -1.12
C ASP A 246 -0.87 -6.98 -1.95
N TRP A 247 -1.40 -7.18 -3.19
CA TRP A 247 -0.92 -8.23 -4.09
C TRP A 247 0.60 -8.10 -4.34
N PRO A 248 1.37 -9.17 -4.39
CA PRO A 248 1.01 -10.60 -4.30
C PRO A 248 0.95 -11.12 -2.86
N HIS A 249 0.68 -10.27 -1.88
CA HIS A 249 0.52 -10.57 -0.45
C HIS A 249 1.82 -11.02 0.22
N PRO A 250 2.91 -10.24 0.08
CA PRO A 250 4.17 -10.53 0.75
C PRO A 250 4.02 -10.36 2.27
N GLY A 251 4.85 -11.04 2.99
CA GLY A 251 4.87 -10.97 4.45
C GLY A 251 4.72 -12.35 5.04
N GLY A 252 5.72 -12.74 5.82
CA GLY A 252 5.80 -14.06 6.43
C GLY A 252 4.61 -14.35 7.35
N ARG A 253 4.51 -15.58 7.76
CA ARG A 253 3.49 -15.99 8.74
C ARG A 253 3.81 -15.37 10.10
N PRO A 254 2.80 -14.92 10.86
CA PRO A 254 3.00 -14.41 12.21
C PRO A 254 3.82 -15.39 13.06
N GLY A 255 4.84 -14.86 13.76
CA GLY A 255 5.70 -15.67 14.63
C GLY A 255 6.80 -16.48 13.93
N GLN A 256 6.90 -16.43 12.61
CA GLN A 256 8.02 -17.03 11.87
C GLN A 256 9.06 -15.97 11.48
N PRO A 257 10.36 -16.22 11.70
CA PRO A 257 11.42 -15.32 11.23
C PRO A 257 11.43 -15.30 9.70
N ARG A 258 11.66 -14.13 9.12
CA ARG A 258 11.87 -14.00 7.67
C ARG A 258 13.33 -14.32 7.34
N HIS A 259 13.54 -14.90 6.17
CA HIS A 259 14.88 -15.31 5.71
C HIS A 259 15.23 -14.60 4.40
N ARG A 260 16.37 -13.92 4.38
CA ARG A 260 16.81 -13.17 3.19
C ARG A 260 17.33 -14.05 2.05
N ASP A 261 17.66 -15.31 2.33
CA ASP A 261 18.28 -16.25 1.39
C ASP A 261 17.38 -17.45 1.02
N GLN A 262 16.14 -17.46 1.49
CA GLN A 262 15.14 -18.47 1.16
C GLN A 262 13.90 -17.78 0.58
N VAL A 263 13.41 -18.29 -0.54
CA VAL A 263 12.19 -17.76 -1.15
C VAL A 263 11.01 -17.92 -0.19
N GLU A 264 10.42 -16.79 0.16
CA GLU A 264 9.22 -16.72 0.99
C GLU A 264 7.98 -16.81 0.09
N ALA A 265 7.11 -17.77 0.38
CA ALA A 265 5.83 -17.88 -0.31
C ALA A 265 4.92 -16.68 0.02
N PHE A 266 4.16 -16.23 -0.96
CA PHE A 266 3.12 -15.24 -0.76
C PHE A 266 1.94 -15.85 0.01
N ASN A 267 1.22 -15.00 0.77
CA ASN A 267 0.03 -15.44 1.48
C ASN A 267 -1.10 -15.76 0.49
N PRO A 268 -1.83 -16.87 0.65
CA PRO A 268 -2.90 -17.25 -0.26
C PRO A 268 -4.18 -16.46 0.04
N ILE A 269 -4.22 -15.19 -0.35
CA ILE A 269 -5.37 -14.31 -0.16
C ILE A 269 -6.32 -14.38 -1.36
N ASN A 270 -7.61 -14.46 -1.10
CA ASN A 270 -8.68 -14.37 -2.08
C ASN A 270 -9.09 -12.89 -2.27
N ASP A 271 -8.61 -12.25 -3.34
CA ASP A 271 -8.86 -10.81 -3.58
C ASP A 271 -10.31 -10.50 -3.93
N GLY A 272 -11.03 -11.43 -4.55
CA GLY A 272 -12.48 -11.30 -4.75
C GLY A 272 -13.23 -11.25 -3.41
N HIS A 273 -12.85 -12.12 -2.47
CA HIS A 273 -13.37 -12.08 -1.11
C HIS A 273 -13.00 -10.77 -0.39
N ALA A 274 -11.76 -10.29 -0.54
CA ALA A 274 -11.32 -9.03 0.06
C ALA A 274 -12.12 -7.82 -0.44
N LEU A 275 -12.46 -7.78 -1.74
CA LEU A 275 -13.33 -6.76 -2.32
C LEU A 275 -14.79 -6.88 -1.83
N ASN A 276 -15.33 -8.10 -1.76
CA ASN A 276 -16.67 -8.34 -1.22
C ASN A 276 -16.76 -7.90 0.25
N ARG A 277 -15.71 -8.11 1.03
CA ARG A 277 -15.59 -7.63 2.40
C ARG A 277 -15.59 -6.11 2.48
N LEU A 278 -14.83 -5.40 1.61
CA LEU A 278 -14.90 -3.94 1.54
C LEU A 278 -16.33 -3.48 1.25
N ALA A 279 -17.00 -4.09 0.27
CA ALA A 279 -18.39 -3.75 -0.06
C ALA A 279 -19.35 -3.98 1.11
N ALA A 280 -19.10 -5.00 1.94
CA ALA A 280 -19.87 -5.27 3.14
C ALA A 280 -19.63 -4.26 4.29
N TRP A 281 -18.50 -3.56 4.29
CA TRP A 281 -18.22 -2.49 5.25
C TRP A 281 -18.88 -1.16 4.88
N VAL A 282 -19.28 -1.01 3.62
CA VAL A 282 -19.82 0.24 3.06
C VAL A 282 -21.34 0.12 2.92
N ASP A 283 -22.08 1.16 3.33
CA ASP A 283 -23.54 1.12 3.32
C ASP A 283 -24.16 1.49 1.94
N ASP A 284 -23.39 2.13 1.05
CA ASP A 284 -23.91 2.62 -0.23
C ASP A 284 -22.87 2.60 -1.36
N ALA A 285 -23.35 2.50 -2.60
CA ALA A 285 -22.52 2.42 -3.80
C ALA A 285 -21.73 3.72 -4.09
N ALA A 286 -22.17 4.87 -3.61
CA ALA A 286 -21.47 6.15 -3.83
C ALA A 286 -20.19 6.20 -2.99
N THR A 287 -20.26 5.79 -1.73
CA THR A 287 -19.10 5.66 -0.84
C THR A 287 -18.13 4.59 -1.35
N LEU A 288 -18.62 3.46 -1.85
CA LEU A 288 -17.77 2.42 -2.44
C LEU A 288 -17.03 2.97 -3.68
N ARG A 289 -17.74 3.65 -4.58
CA ARG A 289 -17.13 4.34 -5.73
C ARG A 289 -16.12 5.39 -5.30
N GLN A 290 -16.39 6.13 -4.23
CA GLN A 290 -15.48 7.13 -3.70
C GLN A 290 -14.14 6.49 -3.27
N ILE A 291 -14.18 5.40 -2.52
CA ILE A 291 -12.99 4.70 -2.02
C ILE A 291 -12.23 4.03 -3.17
N LEU A 292 -12.95 3.39 -4.10
CA LEU A 292 -12.31 2.60 -5.17
C LEU A 292 -11.88 3.42 -6.39
N ALA A 293 -12.53 4.54 -6.69
CA ALA A 293 -12.27 5.26 -7.94
C ALA A 293 -11.96 6.75 -7.74
N THR A 294 -12.83 7.52 -7.07
CA THR A 294 -12.68 8.97 -7.00
C THR A 294 -11.50 9.42 -6.16
N ASN A 295 -11.30 8.81 -5.00
CA ASN A 295 -10.19 9.09 -4.11
C ASN A 295 -8.84 8.74 -4.75
N PRO A 296 -8.65 7.53 -5.33
CA PRO A 296 -7.45 7.21 -6.08
C PRO A 296 -7.16 8.19 -7.21
N ALA A 297 -8.16 8.56 -8.01
CA ALA A 297 -7.98 9.51 -9.10
C ALA A 297 -7.43 10.84 -8.61
N ARG A 298 -7.95 11.35 -7.49
CA ARG A 298 -7.51 12.61 -6.89
C ARG A 298 -6.10 12.55 -6.31
N LEU A 299 -5.75 11.47 -5.60
CA LEU A 299 -4.46 11.38 -4.92
C LEU A 299 -3.32 11.07 -5.89
N TYR A 300 -3.58 10.18 -6.85
CA TYR A 300 -2.54 9.66 -7.75
C TYR A 300 -2.54 10.34 -9.12
N ASP A 301 -3.41 11.33 -9.35
CA ASP A 301 -3.47 12.10 -10.60
C ASP A 301 -3.71 11.16 -11.82
N PHE A 302 -4.80 10.39 -11.77
CA PHE A 302 -5.25 9.57 -12.88
C PHE A 302 -6.14 10.34 -13.85
#